data_b8ef480b523819a0e7560f90e04b1fbb
#
_entry.id   b8ef480b523819a0e7560f90e04b1fbb
#
_cell.length_a   1.000
_cell.length_b   1.000
_cell.length_c   1.000
_cell.angle_alpha   90.00
_cell.angle_beta   90.00
_cell.angle_gamma   90.00
#
_symmetry.space_group_name_H-M   'P 1'
#
loop_
_entity.id
_entity.type
_entity.pdbx_description
1 polymer ?
#
loop_
_entity_poly.entity_id
_entity_poly.type
_entity_poly.pdbx_seq_one_letter_code
_entity_poly.pdbx_strand_id
1 'polypeptide(L)'
;KLIYTLTILIFRSLMSDIEIARKAKMKPISEILEGLDVPDTPEAFSPMGRHIAKINLEYIESLNKNKDGKLVLVSAITPTPAGEGKTTTSVGLSDGLNKLGKKSIVCLREPSLGPSFGMKGGAAGGGYAQVVPMEQINLHFTGDFHAITSAHNLLSALIDNHIYWGNKLNIDVRRVVWKRVMDMNDRSLRSIVVDLGGVANGYPRQDGFDITVASEIMAIFCLAKDLKDLEERIGNITIAYTRDKKAIYAKDLKAEGPMTVLLKDAIRPNITQTLENNPAIIHGGPFANIAHGCNSVIATKASLKLSDYVVTEAGFGADLGAEKFLDIKCRKSNLKPDCVVLVATIRALKMHGDVSKEDLKNENVNALKKGLVNLERHINNVRKFGLPVTVAINHFVTDSKAEVDAVLSFCTTQGVKASMCTHWSDGGDGATELAQNVIDICEDNKNTFKFLYEDDLTLFKKIEKIAQEIYHASEVVADTKVRQQLKDFETKGFGKLPVCIAKTQYSFSTDPNLKGAPTGHVLPIREVRLSSGAEFIVVVCGDIMTMPGLPSVPAANSIKLNDHGEIEGLF
;
A
#
# COMPACT_ATOMS: atom_id res chain seq x y z
N LYS A 1 12.78 -24.37 -35.32
CA LYS A 1 12.82 -23.15 -34.48
C LYS A 1 11.43 -22.74 -34.01
N LEU A 2 10.43 -22.58 -34.90
CA LEU A 2 9.06 -22.13 -34.53
C LEU A 2 8.39 -23.08 -33.51
N ILE A 3 8.49 -24.41 -33.72
CA ILE A 3 7.92 -25.43 -32.81
C ILE A 3 8.62 -25.38 -31.44
N TYR A 4 9.93 -25.17 -31.39
CA TYR A 4 10.68 -25.05 -30.15
C TYR A 4 10.30 -23.78 -29.37
N THR A 5 10.09 -22.68 -30.09
CA THR A 5 9.61 -21.39 -29.49
C THR A 5 8.18 -21.51 -28.98
N LEU A 6 7.28 -22.17 -29.73
CA LEU A 6 5.90 -22.43 -29.28
C LEU A 6 5.87 -23.37 -28.06
N THR A 7 6.70 -24.40 -28.03
CA THR A 7 6.77 -25.34 -26.89
C THR A 7 7.29 -24.63 -25.63
N ILE A 8 8.29 -23.74 -25.76
CA ILE A 8 8.80 -22.94 -24.64
C ILE A 8 7.72 -21.94 -24.15
N LEU A 9 6.98 -21.28 -25.05
CA LEU A 9 5.90 -20.38 -24.69
C LEU A 9 4.75 -21.12 -23.99
N ILE A 10 4.37 -22.30 -24.46
CA ILE A 10 3.34 -23.13 -23.84
C ILE A 10 3.79 -23.63 -22.46
N PHE A 11 5.06 -24.04 -22.28
CA PHE A 11 5.59 -24.44 -20.99
C PHE A 11 5.70 -23.26 -20.00
N ARG A 12 6.04 -22.06 -20.48
CA ARG A 12 6.07 -20.85 -19.65
C ARG A 12 4.69 -20.43 -19.15
N SER A 13 3.62 -20.66 -19.92
CA SER A 13 2.25 -20.31 -19.54
C SER A 13 1.58 -21.35 -18.61
N LEU A 14 2.23 -22.48 -18.30
CA LEU A 14 1.71 -23.56 -17.48
C LEU A 14 2.26 -23.59 -16.05
N MET A 15 3.35 -22.86 -15.76
CA MET A 15 3.93 -22.81 -14.42
C MET A 15 3.22 -21.78 -13.54
N SER A 16 2.96 -22.17 -12.29
CA SER A 16 2.46 -21.25 -11.27
C SER A 16 3.55 -20.26 -10.83
N ASP A 17 3.16 -19.14 -10.22
CA ASP A 17 4.10 -18.11 -9.76
C ASP A 17 5.12 -18.67 -8.77
N ILE A 18 4.72 -19.58 -7.88
CA ILE A 18 5.64 -20.25 -6.93
C ILE A 18 6.64 -21.17 -7.63
N GLU A 19 6.24 -21.88 -8.68
CA GLU A 19 7.15 -22.74 -9.46
C GLU A 19 8.19 -21.92 -10.22
N ILE A 20 7.79 -20.75 -10.74
CA ILE A 20 8.71 -19.80 -11.38
C ILE A 20 9.70 -19.27 -10.33
N ALA A 21 9.22 -18.84 -9.17
CA ALA A 21 10.03 -18.31 -8.08
C ALA A 21 11.07 -19.33 -7.58
N ARG A 22 10.69 -20.61 -7.45
CA ARG A 22 11.60 -21.69 -7.01
C ARG A 22 12.73 -21.97 -8.00
N LYS A 23 12.51 -21.72 -9.29
CA LYS A 23 13.55 -21.87 -10.34
C LYS A 23 14.48 -20.67 -10.42
N ALA A 24 14.27 -19.63 -9.62
CA ALA A 24 15.10 -18.44 -9.63
C ALA A 24 16.55 -18.73 -9.24
N LYS A 25 17.48 -18.20 -10.00
CA LYS A 25 18.91 -18.23 -9.69
C LYS A 25 19.27 -16.98 -8.90
N MET A 26 18.94 -17.00 -7.62
CA MET A 26 19.18 -15.87 -6.73
C MET A 26 20.68 -15.69 -6.45
N LYS A 27 21.14 -14.44 -6.50
CA LYS A 27 22.47 -14.03 -6.05
C LYS A 27 22.50 -13.87 -4.52
N PRO A 28 23.67 -14.02 -3.88
CA PRO A 28 23.87 -13.55 -2.52
C PRO A 28 23.50 -12.08 -2.40
N ILE A 29 22.92 -11.70 -1.26
CA ILE A 29 22.46 -10.31 -1.05
C ILE A 29 23.61 -9.29 -1.09
N SER A 30 24.82 -9.69 -0.72
CA SER A 30 26.02 -8.85 -0.83
C SER A 30 26.31 -8.43 -2.26
N GLU A 31 26.12 -9.32 -3.26
CA GLU A 31 26.31 -8.98 -4.67
C GLU A 31 25.24 -7.98 -5.18
N ILE A 32 24.01 -8.09 -4.68
CA ILE A 32 22.94 -7.13 -5.00
C ILE A 32 23.29 -5.75 -4.43
N LEU A 33 23.78 -5.71 -3.19
CA LEU A 33 24.18 -4.48 -2.51
C LEU A 33 25.43 -3.84 -3.12
N GLU A 34 26.39 -4.66 -3.56
CA GLU A 34 27.57 -4.19 -4.31
C GLU A 34 27.15 -3.45 -5.60
N GLY A 35 26.13 -3.96 -6.33
CA GLY A 35 25.56 -3.29 -7.49
C GLY A 35 24.95 -1.91 -7.21
N LEU A 36 24.65 -1.62 -5.94
CA LEU A 36 24.18 -0.32 -5.45
C LEU A 36 25.29 0.53 -4.81
N ASP A 37 26.54 0.12 -4.92
CA ASP A 37 27.71 0.74 -4.28
C ASP A 37 27.60 0.77 -2.73
N VAL A 38 26.86 -0.18 -2.13
CA VAL A 38 26.75 -0.35 -0.67
C VAL A 38 27.92 -1.21 -0.20
N PRO A 39 28.74 -0.73 0.74
CA PRO A 39 29.90 -1.48 1.20
C PRO A 39 29.48 -2.75 1.99
N ASP A 40 30.21 -3.83 1.80
CA ASP A 40 29.98 -5.08 2.55
C ASP A 40 30.60 -4.98 3.95
N THR A 41 29.95 -4.21 4.80
CA THR A 41 30.36 -3.98 6.19
C THR A 41 29.17 -4.08 7.15
N PRO A 42 29.41 -4.49 8.40
CA PRO A 42 28.34 -4.57 9.41
C PRO A 42 27.65 -3.21 9.70
N GLU A 43 28.31 -2.09 9.42
CA GLU A 43 27.77 -0.74 9.59
C GLU A 43 26.75 -0.41 8.48
N ALA A 44 26.90 -0.98 7.27
CA ALA A 44 26.01 -0.68 6.15
C ALA A 44 24.74 -1.53 6.19
N PHE A 45 24.84 -2.82 6.45
CA PHE A 45 23.70 -3.73 6.47
C PHE A 45 23.91 -4.95 7.38
N SER A 46 22.81 -5.60 7.73
CA SER A 46 22.79 -6.85 8.51
C SER A 46 22.12 -7.94 7.67
N PRO A 47 22.84 -9.03 7.30
CA PRO A 47 22.24 -10.15 6.57
C PRO A 47 21.13 -10.84 7.40
N MET A 48 20.02 -11.16 6.72
CA MET A 48 18.91 -11.96 7.25
C MET A 48 18.81 -13.28 6.45
N GLY A 49 19.92 -14.02 6.42
CA GLY A 49 20.13 -15.16 5.55
C GLY A 49 20.90 -14.77 4.28
N ARG A 50 20.85 -15.66 3.26
CA ARG A 50 21.70 -15.50 2.07
C ARG A 50 21.19 -14.45 1.06
N HIS A 51 19.87 -14.24 1.01
CA HIS A 51 19.21 -13.50 -0.07
C HIS A 51 18.45 -12.26 0.40
N ILE A 52 18.49 -11.96 1.70
CA ILE A 52 17.79 -10.86 2.33
C ILE A 52 18.74 -10.14 3.28
N ALA A 53 18.63 -8.83 3.40
CA ALA A 53 19.34 -8.04 4.42
C ALA A 53 18.47 -6.87 4.91
N LYS A 54 18.83 -6.33 6.06
CA LYS A 54 18.32 -5.05 6.56
C LYS A 54 19.39 -3.97 6.40
N ILE A 55 19.03 -2.85 5.77
CA ILE A 55 19.93 -1.69 5.62
C ILE A 55 19.92 -0.91 6.93
N ASN A 56 21.09 -0.58 7.46
CA ASN A 56 21.23 0.10 8.73
C ASN A 56 20.87 1.59 8.63
N LEU A 57 20.23 2.15 9.67
CA LEU A 57 19.75 3.54 9.66
C LEU A 57 20.91 4.54 9.60
N GLU A 58 22.01 4.27 10.31
CA GLU A 58 23.21 5.11 10.31
C GLU A 58 23.83 5.18 8.91
N TYR A 59 23.82 4.07 8.17
CA TYR A 59 24.27 4.06 6.79
C TYR A 59 23.33 4.88 5.90
N ILE A 60 22.00 4.71 6.05
CA ILE A 60 21.00 5.50 5.30
C ILE A 60 21.20 7.00 5.57
N GLU A 61 21.47 7.39 6.81
CA GLU A 61 21.75 8.79 7.18
C GLU A 61 23.00 9.31 6.49
N SER A 62 24.04 8.49 6.37
CA SER A 62 25.28 8.87 5.67
C SER A 62 25.06 9.18 4.18
N LEU A 63 24.01 8.62 3.56
CA LEU A 63 23.64 8.83 2.16
C LEU A 63 22.98 10.19 1.90
N ASN A 64 22.70 11.00 2.91
CA ASN A 64 22.05 12.31 2.74
C ASN A 64 22.81 13.28 1.81
N LYS A 65 24.10 13.03 1.58
CA LYS A 65 24.94 13.78 0.64
C LYS A 65 24.66 13.43 -0.83
N ASN A 66 24.10 12.27 -1.10
CA ASN A 66 23.83 11.80 -2.44
C ASN A 66 22.66 12.57 -3.05
N LYS A 67 22.70 12.78 -4.36
CA LYS A 67 21.57 13.30 -5.12
C LYS A 67 20.44 12.29 -5.11
N ASP A 68 19.19 12.77 -5.02
CA ASP A 68 18.02 11.92 -5.19
C ASP A 68 17.87 11.46 -6.63
N GLY A 69 17.54 10.18 -6.81
CA GLY A 69 17.05 9.64 -8.08
C GLY A 69 15.63 10.09 -8.37
N LYS A 70 15.07 9.61 -9.47
CA LYS A 70 13.71 9.89 -9.92
C LYS A 70 12.69 8.99 -9.22
N LEU A 71 11.62 9.58 -8.68
CA LEU A 71 10.55 8.85 -8.00
C LEU A 71 9.38 8.61 -8.96
N VAL A 72 9.12 7.34 -9.27
CA VAL A 72 8.04 6.88 -10.15
C VAL A 72 6.96 6.21 -9.31
N LEU A 73 5.75 6.76 -9.32
CA LEU A 73 4.60 6.17 -8.64
C LEU A 73 3.81 5.29 -9.60
N VAL A 74 3.69 4.01 -9.29
CA VAL A 74 2.78 3.09 -9.98
C VAL A 74 1.45 3.03 -9.24
N SER A 75 0.37 3.36 -9.92
CA SER A 75 -1.00 3.23 -9.47
C SER A 75 -1.85 2.55 -10.53
N ALA A 76 -3.17 2.45 -10.36
CA ALA A 76 -4.03 1.80 -11.34
C ALA A 76 -5.35 2.54 -11.49
N ILE A 77 -6.11 2.13 -12.50
CA ILE A 77 -7.54 2.43 -12.60
C ILE A 77 -8.29 1.81 -11.41
N THR A 78 -9.58 2.12 -11.27
CA THR A 78 -10.41 1.54 -10.21
C THR A 78 -10.34 0.01 -10.25
N PRO A 79 -9.96 -0.67 -9.15
CA PRO A 79 -9.76 -2.11 -9.13
C PRO A 79 -11.05 -2.88 -9.38
N THR A 80 -10.86 -4.06 -9.94
CA THR A 80 -11.94 -5.04 -10.19
C THR A 80 -11.57 -6.39 -9.57
N PRO A 81 -12.53 -7.31 -9.41
CA PRO A 81 -12.21 -8.68 -8.95
C PRO A 81 -11.23 -9.45 -9.85
N ALA A 82 -10.98 -8.94 -11.07
CA ALA A 82 -10.01 -9.54 -12.00
C ALA A 82 -8.55 -9.21 -11.67
N GLY A 83 -8.32 -8.14 -10.86
CA GLY A 83 -7.00 -7.62 -10.55
C GLY A 83 -6.37 -6.80 -11.68
N GLU A 84 -5.54 -5.81 -11.37
CA GLU A 84 -4.89 -4.92 -12.35
C GLU A 84 -3.40 -5.20 -12.52
N GLY A 85 -2.78 -5.92 -11.57
CA GLY A 85 -1.38 -6.30 -11.65
C GLY A 85 -0.38 -5.17 -11.39
N LYS A 86 -0.70 -4.25 -10.46
CA LYS A 86 0.20 -3.14 -10.10
C LYS A 86 1.59 -3.59 -9.67
N THR A 87 1.68 -4.54 -8.74
CA THR A 87 2.96 -5.04 -8.23
C THR A 87 3.78 -5.69 -9.33
N THR A 88 3.15 -6.53 -10.15
CA THR A 88 3.79 -7.15 -11.33
C THR A 88 4.33 -6.08 -12.29
N THR A 89 3.54 -5.01 -12.54
CA THR A 89 3.98 -3.89 -13.38
C THR A 89 5.10 -3.08 -12.72
N SER A 90 5.07 -2.88 -11.41
CA SER A 90 6.13 -2.16 -10.69
C SER A 90 7.46 -2.92 -10.77
N VAL A 91 7.45 -4.22 -10.57
CA VAL A 91 8.63 -5.08 -10.71
C VAL A 91 9.11 -5.09 -12.16
N GLY A 92 8.23 -5.36 -13.12
CA GLY A 92 8.57 -5.38 -14.55
C GLY A 92 9.14 -4.04 -15.05
N LEU A 93 8.57 -2.91 -14.60
CA LEU A 93 9.08 -1.57 -14.93
C LEU A 93 10.49 -1.36 -14.37
N SER A 94 10.72 -1.72 -13.10
CA SER A 94 12.04 -1.58 -12.49
C SER A 94 13.08 -2.45 -13.20
N ASP A 95 12.73 -3.70 -13.55
CA ASP A 95 13.58 -4.57 -14.33
C ASP A 95 13.81 -4.00 -15.75
N GLY A 96 12.79 -3.45 -16.39
CA GLY A 96 12.91 -2.79 -17.69
C GLY A 96 13.83 -1.56 -17.67
N LEU A 97 13.79 -0.75 -16.61
CA LEU A 97 14.70 0.38 -16.40
C LEU A 97 16.16 -0.10 -16.25
N ASN A 98 16.38 -1.17 -15.48
CA ASN A 98 17.71 -1.78 -15.33
C ASN A 98 18.23 -2.34 -16.67
N LYS A 99 17.37 -2.94 -17.50
CA LYS A 99 17.76 -3.40 -18.86
C LYS A 99 18.17 -2.24 -19.78
N LEU A 100 17.60 -1.07 -19.59
CA LEU A 100 17.99 0.15 -20.31
C LEU A 100 19.22 0.85 -19.68
N GLY A 101 19.90 0.20 -18.74
CA GLY A 101 21.14 0.71 -18.12
C GLY A 101 20.93 1.78 -17.06
N LYS A 102 19.72 1.94 -16.54
CA LYS A 102 19.42 2.82 -15.41
C LYS A 102 19.46 2.02 -14.11
N LYS A 103 20.16 2.49 -13.07
CA LYS A 103 20.07 1.87 -11.74
C LYS A 103 18.66 2.11 -11.18
N SER A 104 17.85 1.07 -11.08
CA SER A 104 16.48 1.16 -10.56
C SER A 104 16.26 0.21 -9.39
N ILE A 105 15.57 0.70 -8.36
CA ILE A 105 15.10 -0.05 -7.19
C ILE A 105 13.58 -0.05 -7.19
N VAL A 106 12.95 -1.23 -7.02
CA VAL A 106 11.52 -1.32 -6.75
C VAL A 106 11.27 -1.31 -5.24
N CYS A 107 10.33 -0.45 -4.79
CA CYS A 107 9.95 -0.31 -3.39
C CYS A 107 8.50 -0.75 -3.20
N LEU A 108 8.30 -1.85 -2.48
CA LEU A 108 7.01 -2.51 -2.30
C LEU A 108 6.57 -2.55 -0.83
N ARG A 109 5.29 -2.85 -0.62
CA ARG A 109 4.76 -3.19 0.70
C ARG A 109 5.02 -4.66 1.00
N GLU A 110 5.25 -4.95 2.28
CA GLU A 110 5.24 -6.31 2.80
C GLU A 110 3.79 -6.83 2.86
N PRO A 111 3.53 -8.08 2.43
CA PRO A 111 2.18 -8.66 2.45
C PRO A 111 1.75 -9.06 3.87
N SER A 112 0.45 -8.91 4.15
CA SER A 112 -0.20 -9.41 5.36
C SER A 112 -0.65 -10.86 5.20
N LEU A 113 -0.55 -11.65 6.26
CA LEU A 113 -0.98 -13.04 6.27
C LEU A 113 -2.50 -13.18 6.08
N GLY A 114 -3.29 -12.26 6.62
CA GLY A 114 -4.74 -12.32 6.50
C GLY A 114 -5.24 -12.39 5.06
N PRO A 115 -4.91 -11.45 4.17
CA PRO A 115 -5.20 -11.54 2.74
C PRO A 115 -4.60 -12.77 2.07
N SER A 116 -3.37 -13.15 2.40
CA SER A 116 -2.68 -14.30 1.79
C SER A 116 -3.39 -15.63 2.04
N PHE A 117 -3.92 -15.83 3.24
CA PHE A 117 -4.69 -17.02 3.61
C PHE A 117 -6.21 -16.87 3.38
N GLY A 118 -6.68 -15.66 3.19
CA GLY A 118 -8.10 -15.35 2.96
C GLY A 118 -8.50 -15.35 1.48
N MET A 119 -8.13 -14.29 0.81
CA MET A 119 -8.39 -14.08 -0.63
C MET A 119 -7.06 -14.12 -1.35
N LYS A 120 -6.94 -14.80 -2.48
CA LYS A 120 -5.70 -14.85 -3.26
C LYS A 120 -5.11 -13.46 -3.50
N GLY A 121 -3.83 -13.28 -3.24
CA GLY A 121 -3.11 -12.05 -3.54
C GLY A 121 -1.87 -11.86 -2.68
N GLY A 122 -0.72 -12.38 -3.12
CA GLY A 122 0.60 -12.03 -2.59
C GLY A 122 1.03 -10.65 -3.06
N ALA A 123 2.06 -10.08 -2.40
CA ALA A 123 2.65 -8.79 -2.77
C ALA A 123 4.03 -8.93 -3.45
N ALA A 124 4.35 -10.11 -3.98
CA ALA A 124 5.65 -10.39 -4.62
C ALA A 124 5.67 -10.19 -6.15
N GLY A 125 4.54 -9.79 -6.75
CA GLY A 125 4.38 -9.77 -8.21
C GLY A 125 3.84 -11.08 -8.76
N GLY A 126 4.04 -11.37 -10.06
CA GLY A 126 3.58 -12.59 -10.70
C GLY A 126 4.31 -12.88 -12.00
N GLY A 127 4.24 -14.14 -12.47
CA GLY A 127 4.97 -14.59 -13.66
C GLY A 127 6.47 -14.36 -13.54
N TYR A 128 7.05 -13.78 -14.56
CA TYR A 128 8.48 -13.45 -14.61
C TYR A 128 8.83 -12.06 -14.04
N ALA A 129 7.84 -11.30 -13.56
CA ALA A 129 8.02 -10.04 -12.85
C ALA A 129 7.69 -10.22 -11.36
N GLN A 130 8.58 -10.90 -10.63
CA GLN A 130 8.44 -11.21 -9.22
C GLN A 130 9.65 -10.79 -8.41
N VAL A 131 9.44 -10.55 -7.12
CA VAL A 131 10.47 -10.41 -6.08
C VAL A 131 10.67 -11.75 -5.38
N VAL A 132 11.90 -12.13 -5.15
CA VAL A 132 12.28 -13.41 -4.54
C VAL A 132 13.18 -13.18 -3.32
N PRO A 133 13.11 -14.06 -2.30
CA PRO A 133 12.41 -15.35 -2.20
C PRO A 133 10.90 -15.20 -1.87
N MET A 134 10.03 -15.58 -2.79
CA MET A 134 8.58 -15.30 -2.74
C MET A 134 7.88 -15.93 -1.52
N GLU A 135 8.22 -17.17 -1.18
CA GLU A 135 7.60 -17.87 -0.04
C GLU A 135 7.90 -17.15 1.28
N GLN A 136 9.15 -16.74 1.52
CA GLN A 136 9.54 -16.02 2.73
C GLN A 136 8.86 -14.65 2.80
N ILE A 137 8.80 -13.93 1.68
CA ILE A 137 8.16 -12.62 1.60
C ILE A 137 6.66 -12.71 1.97
N ASN A 138 5.96 -13.72 1.48
CA ASN A 138 4.50 -13.85 1.67
C ASN A 138 4.11 -14.50 3.00
N LEU A 139 5.05 -15.05 3.76
CA LEU A 139 4.79 -15.70 5.05
C LEU A 139 5.45 -14.93 6.20
N HIS A 140 6.65 -15.32 6.57
CA HIS A 140 7.42 -14.68 7.65
C HIS A 140 8.73 -14.13 7.08
N PHE A 141 8.68 -12.89 6.60
CA PHE A 141 9.81 -12.29 5.88
C PHE A 141 11.01 -12.04 6.80
N THR A 142 10.95 -10.98 7.61
CA THR A 142 12.02 -10.61 8.55
C THR A 142 11.52 -10.37 9.98
N GLY A 143 10.22 -10.59 10.21
CA GLY A 143 9.60 -10.42 11.52
C GLY A 143 9.04 -9.03 11.79
N ASP A 144 9.00 -8.13 10.82
CA ASP A 144 8.54 -6.75 11.02
C ASP A 144 7.07 -6.71 11.45
N PHE A 145 6.20 -7.52 10.87
CA PHE A 145 4.79 -7.59 11.26
C PHE A 145 4.60 -8.16 12.66
N HIS A 146 5.42 -9.14 13.05
CA HIS A 146 5.44 -9.62 14.43
C HIS A 146 5.84 -8.52 15.41
N ALA A 147 6.88 -7.74 15.09
CA ALA A 147 7.32 -6.61 15.91
C ALA A 147 6.23 -5.54 16.06
N ILE A 148 5.55 -5.17 14.95
CA ILE A 148 4.45 -4.22 14.94
C ILE A 148 3.28 -4.73 15.77
N THR A 149 2.88 -6.00 15.59
CA THR A 149 1.82 -6.64 16.38
C THR A 149 2.15 -6.64 17.86
N SER A 150 3.40 -6.99 18.22
CA SER A 150 3.86 -7.05 19.62
C SER A 150 3.88 -5.66 20.26
N ALA A 151 4.40 -4.64 19.58
CA ALA A 151 4.41 -3.27 20.07
C ALA A 151 2.99 -2.72 20.27
N HIS A 152 2.09 -2.99 19.32
CA HIS A 152 0.69 -2.58 19.41
C HIS A 152 -0.01 -3.21 20.61
N ASN A 153 0.13 -4.52 20.77
CA ASN A 153 -0.52 -5.28 21.86
C ASN A 153 0.10 -5.00 23.23
N LEU A 154 1.38 -4.62 23.29
CA LEU A 154 1.99 -4.13 24.51
C LEU A 154 1.26 -2.89 25.04
N LEU A 155 0.93 -1.93 24.17
CA LEU A 155 0.17 -0.74 24.54
C LEU A 155 -1.22 -1.11 25.08
N SER A 156 -1.91 -2.07 24.45
CA SER A 156 -3.21 -2.58 24.94
C SER A 156 -3.07 -3.16 26.34
N ALA A 157 -2.03 -3.97 26.57
CA ALA A 157 -1.76 -4.56 27.88
C ALA A 157 -1.43 -3.50 28.95
N LEU A 158 -0.66 -2.47 28.59
CA LEU A 158 -0.33 -1.36 29.50
C LEU A 158 -1.55 -0.55 29.90
N ILE A 159 -2.52 -0.34 28.99
CA ILE A 159 -3.79 0.34 29.29
C ILE A 159 -4.57 -0.45 30.33
N ASP A 160 -4.81 -1.75 30.11
CA ASP A 160 -5.57 -2.59 31.04
C ASP A 160 -4.84 -2.76 32.38
N ASN A 161 -3.53 -2.91 32.36
CA ASN A 161 -2.69 -2.95 33.56
C ASN A 161 -2.80 -1.65 34.38
N HIS A 162 -2.81 -0.47 33.73
CA HIS A 162 -2.97 0.81 34.40
C HIS A 162 -4.35 0.94 35.07
N ILE A 163 -5.40 0.49 34.36
CA ILE A 163 -6.76 0.47 34.92
C ILE A 163 -6.84 -0.45 36.13
N TYR A 164 -6.25 -1.64 36.05
CA TYR A 164 -6.23 -2.63 37.12
C TYR A 164 -5.55 -2.10 38.39
N TRP A 165 -4.40 -1.45 38.27
CA TRP A 165 -3.58 -0.96 39.40
C TRP A 165 -3.96 0.45 39.88
N GLY A 166 -5.23 0.81 39.76
CA GLY A 166 -5.81 1.99 40.41
C GLY A 166 -6.03 3.20 39.52
N ASN A 167 -5.85 3.07 38.21
CA ASN A 167 -6.29 4.03 37.19
C ASN A 167 -5.99 5.51 37.52
N LYS A 168 -4.75 5.82 37.86
CA LYS A 168 -4.33 7.20 38.27
C LYS A 168 -4.59 8.27 37.22
N LEU A 169 -4.67 7.89 35.93
CA LEU A 169 -4.99 8.78 34.82
C LEU A 169 -6.51 9.01 34.65
N ASN A 170 -7.34 8.38 35.47
CA ASN A 170 -8.81 8.48 35.39
C ASN A 170 -9.39 8.09 34.03
N ILE A 171 -8.84 7.03 33.41
CA ILE A 171 -9.37 6.47 32.16
C ILE A 171 -10.82 6.06 32.37
N ASP A 172 -11.74 6.58 31.55
CA ASP A 172 -13.08 6.02 31.45
C ASP A 172 -13.00 4.72 30.63
N VAL A 173 -13.20 3.57 31.27
CA VAL A 173 -13.09 2.23 30.63
C VAL A 173 -13.98 2.07 29.40
N ARG A 174 -15.05 2.87 29.30
CA ARG A 174 -15.95 2.92 28.12
C ARG A 174 -15.41 3.80 27.00
N ARG A 175 -14.31 4.51 27.22
CA ARG A 175 -13.69 5.47 26.29
C ARG A 175 -12.26 5.10 25.95
N VAL A 176 -11.88 3.86 26.14
CA VAL A 176 -10.67 3.29 25.56
C VAL A 176 -10.90 3.16 24.06
N VAL A 177 -10.07 3.80 23.25
CA VAL A 177 -10.18 3.81 21.78
C VAL A 177 -9.15 2.92 21.10
N TRP A 178 -8.22 2.38 21.87
CA TRP A 178 -7.16 1.49 21.43
C TRP A 178 -7.61 0.04 21.53
N LYS A 179 -7.64 -0.66 20.40
CA LYS A 179 -7.95 -2.09 20.31
C LYS A 179 -6.66 -2.93 20.35
N ARG A 180 -6.81 -4.23 20.22
CA ARG A 180 -5.73 -5.17 19.95
C ARG A 180 -5.56 -5.39 18.44
N VAL A 181 -4.48 -6.08 18.04
CA VAL A 181 -4.28 -6.46 16.64
C VAL A 181 -3.81 -7.89 16.50
N MET A 182 -4.12 -8.48 15.34
CA MET A 182 -3.62 -9.75 14.87
C MET A 182 -3.48 -9.73 13.35
N ASP A 183 -2.41 -10.30 12.80
CA ASP A 183 -2.21 -10.35 11.35
C ASP A 183 -2.88 -11.58 10.72
N MET A 184 -4.19 -11.69 10.90
CA MET A 184 -5.03 -12.74 10.30
C MET A 184 -6.46 -12.22 10.15
N ASN A 185 -7.18 -12.74 9.16
CA ASN A 185 -8.60 -12.45 8.97
C ASN A 185 -9.46 -13.27 9.95
N ASP A 186 -10.05 -12.61 10.94
CA ASP A 186 -10.93 -13.27 11.91
C ASP A 186 -12.10 -12.37 12.31
N ARG A 187 -13.28 -12.62 11.71
CA ARG A 187 -14.48 -11.83 12.00
C ARG A 187 -14.98 -11.97 13.43
N SER A 188 -14.64 -13.07 14.14
CA SER A 188 -15.09 -13.32 15.52
C SER A 188 -14.44 -12.35 16.49
N LEU A 189 -13.28 -11.79 16.14
CA LEU A 189 -12.52 -10.87 16.98
C LEU A 189 -12.90 -9.40 16.82
N ARG A 190 -13.86 -9.04 15.94
CA ARG A 190 -14.29 -7.65 15.72
C ARG A 190 -14.79 -6.97 16.97
N SER A 191 -15.50 -7.72 17.82
CA SER A 191 -16.03 -7.25 19.09
C SER A 191 -15.97 -8.38 20.11
N ILE A 192 -15.25 -8.16 21.19
CA ILE A 192 -15.06 -9.11 22.30
C ILE A 192 -15.27 -8.40 23.63
N VAL A 193 -15.35 -9.17 24.70
CA VAL A 193 -15.27 -8.68 26.07
C VAL A 193 -13.96 -9.19 26.66
N VAL A 194 -13.15 -8.27 27.18
CA VAL A 194 -11.90 -8.59 27.89
C VAL A 194 -12.11 -8.51 29.39
N ASP A 195 -11.14 -9.00 30.18
CA ASP A 195 -11.06 -8.96 31.64
C ASP A 195 -12.22 -9.68 32.36
N LEU A 196 -12.79 -10.72 31.74
CA LEU A 196 -13.70 -11.65 32.41
C LEU A 196 -12.92 -12.51 33.42
N GLY A 197 -13.58 -12.99 34.48
CA GLY A 197 -12.97 -13.85 35.50
C GLY A 197 -12.93 -13.21 36.90
N GLY A 198 -13.67 -12.12 37.10
CA GLY A 198 -13.83 -11.48 38.42
C GLY A 198 -12.74 -10.45 38.73
N VAL A 199 -12.79 -9.94 39.96
CA VAL A 199 -11.98 -8.78 40.40
C VAL A 199 -10.47 -9.01 40.34
N ALA A 200 -10.03 -10.24 40.38
CA ALA A 200 -8.62 -10.59 40.27
C ALA A 200 -8.06 -10.49 38.84
N ASN A 201 -8.94 -10.39 37.85
CA ASN A 201 -8.54 -10.33 36.43
C ASN A 201 -8.65 -8.95 35.79
N GLY A 202 -9.53 -8.08 36.29
CA GLY A 202 -9.65 -6.71 35.77
C GLY A 202 -11.08 -6.18 35.74
N TYR A 203 -11.29 -5.18 34.90
CA TYR A 203 -12.60 -4.53 34.68
C TYR A 203 -13.16 -4.99 33.33
N PRO A 204 -14.24 -5.81 33.29
CA PRO A 204 -14.84 -6.21 32.03
C PRO A 204 -15.20 -5.00 31.16
N ARG A 205 -14.69 -4.97 29.94
CA ARG A 205 -14.99 -3.93 28.95
C ARG A 205 -15.09 -4.49 27.54
N GLN A 206 -15.75 -3.76 26.67
CA GLN A 206 -15.75 -4.05 25.25
C GLN A 206 -14.37 -3.75 24.68
N ASP A 207 -13.88 -4.64 23.82
CA ASP A 207 -12.67 -4.51 23.05
C ASP A 207 -12.90 -5.14 21.65
N GLY A 208 -11.85 -5.29 20.88
CA GLY A 208 -11.81 -6.00 19.61
C GLY A 208 -10.40 -6.07 19.07
N PHE A 209 -10.28 -6.68 17.90
CA PHE A 209 -9.03 -6.73 17.15
C PHE A 209 -9.20 -6.04 15.80
N ASP A 210 -8.21 -5.29 15.39
CA ASP A 210 -8.01 -4.89 14.01
C ASP A 210 -6.90 -5.77 13.39
N ILE A 211 -6.85 -5.88 12.07
CA ILE A 211 -5.72 -6.54 11.42
C ILE A 211 -4.48 -5.65 11.52
N THR A 212 -3.31 -6.23 11.71
CA THR A 212 -2.06 -5.48 11.96
C THR A 212 -1.81 -4.38 10.92
N VAL A 213 -2.11 -4.63 9.66
CA VAL A 213 -1.93 -3.66 8.55
C VAL A 213 -2.93 -2.49 8.55
N ALA A 214 -3.99 -2.55 9.36
CA ALA A 214 -4.94 -1.46 9.58
C ALA A 214 -4.62 -0.64 10.85
N SER A 215 -3.57 -1.02 11.60
CA SER A 215 -3.20 -0.37 12.85
C SER A 215 -2.55 1.00 12.66
N GLU A 216 -2.70 1.87 13.67
CA GLU A 216 -1.98 3.14 13.69
C GLU A 216 -0.46 2.93 13.83
N ILE A 217 0.00 1.87 14.52
CA ILE A 217 1.43 1.54 14.59
C ILE A 217 2.01 1.26 13.20
N MET A 218 1.31 0.51 12.36
CA MET A 218 1.74 0.29 10.96
C MET A 218 1.84 1.60 10.19
N ALA A 219 0.88 2.52 10.36
CA ALA A 219 0.91 3.82 9.71
C ALA A 219 2.07 4.69 10.22
N ILE A 220 2.29 4.74 11.54
CA ILE A 220 3.42 5.45 12.17
C ILE A 220 4.74 4.89 11.66
N PHE A 221 4.91 3.57 11.69
CA PHE A 221 6.10 2.87 11.20
C PHE A 221 6.45 3.25 9.74
N CYS A 222 5.44 3.37 8.89
CA CYS A 222 5.64 3.73 7.49
C CYS A 222 5.86 5.25 7.26
N LEU A 223 5.47 6.11 8.19
CA LEU A 223 5.64 7.56 8.09
C LEU A 223 6.84 8.09 8.87
N ALA A 224 7.37 7.32 9.82
CA ALA A 224 8.53 7.70 10.62
C ALA A 224 9.78 7.91 9.73
N LYS A 225 10.61 8.88 10.14
CA LYS A 225 11.84 9.26 9.44
C LYS A 225 13.08 8.60 10.03
N ASP A 226 13.04 8.34 11.33
CA ASP A 226 14.10 7.74 12.13
C ASP A 226 13.52 7.18 13.44
N LEU A 227 14.36 6.62 14.31
CA LEU A 227 13.94 6.05 15.59
C LEU A 227 13.39 7.10 16.57
N LYS A 228 13.91 8.32 16.55
CA LYS A 228 13.45 9.40 17.42
C LYS A 228 12.06 9.87 17.01
N ASP A 229 11.83 10.09 15.72
CA ASP A 229 10.52 10.44 15.17
C ASP A 229 9.50 9.31 15.42
N LEU A 230 9.94 8.04 15.31
CA LEU A 230 9.12 6.88 15.65
C LEU A 230 8.65 6.92 17.12
N GLU A 231 9.56 7.12 18.07
CA GLU A 231 9.27 7.20 19.50
C GLU A 231 8.32 8.37 19.83
N GLU A 232 8.58 9.54 19.27
CA GLU A 232 7.73 10.72 19.46
C GLU A 232 6.32 10.50 18.93
N ARG A 233 6.17 9.93 17.75
CA ARG A 233 4.87 9.58 17.16
C ARG A 233 4.12 8.57 17.99
N ILE A 234 4.78 7.52 18.46
CA ILE A 234 4.18 6.52 19.36
C ILE A 234 3.70 7.18 20.64
N GLY A 235 4.51 8.05 21.25
CA GLY A 235 4.13 8.78 22.45
C GLY A 235 2.87 9.63 22.28
N ASN A 236 2.61 10.13 21.08
CA ASN A 236 1.46 10.99 20.76
C ASN A 236 0.18 10.21 20.37
N ILE A 237 0.18 8.88 20.38
CA ILE A 237 -1.02 8.08 20.13
C ILE A 237 -2.07 8.38 21.20
N THR A 238 -3.29 8.71 20.79
CA THR A 238 -4.46 8.83 21.68
C THR A 238 -4.99 7.44 22.00
N ILE A 239 -4.97 7.05 23.27
CA ILE A 239 -5.34 5.70 23.72
C ILE A 239 -6.73 5.62 24.37
N ALA A 240 -7.13 6.69 25.05
CA ALA A 240 -8.38 6.74 25.80
C ALA A 240 -8.78 8.20 26.10
N TYR A 241 -9.92 8.35 26.74
CA TYR A 241 -10.37 9.62 27.29
C TYR A 241 -10.83 9.44 28.73
N THR A 242 -10.70 10.51 29.53
CA THR A 242 -11.31 10.62 30.86
C THR A 242 -12.82 10.85 30.74
N ARG A 243 -13.57 10.84 31.87
CA ARG A 243 -15.03 11.16 31.88
C ARG A 243 -15.33 12.57 31.37
N ASP A 244 -14.48 13.53 31.67
CA ASP A 244 -14.56 14.92 31.21
C ASP A 244 -13.95 15.12 29.80
N LYS A 245 -13.70 14.01 29.07
CA LYS A 245 -13.25 13.97 27.67
C LYS A 245 -11.85 14.53 27.42
N LYS A 246 -10.98 14.57 28.41
CA LYS A 246 -9.55 14.84 28.19
C LYS A 246 -8.91 13.63 27.53
N ALA A 247 -8.11 13.89 26.51
CA ALA A 247 -7.35 12.83 25.83
C ALA A 247 -6.23 12.32 26.73
N ILE A 248 -5.97 11.02 26.66
CA ILE A 248 -4.85 10.33 27.31
C ILE A 248 -4.02 9.72 26.20
N TYR A 249 -2.71 9.90 26.29
CA TYR A 249 -1.76 9.51 25.27
C TYR A 249 -0.87 8.35 25.72
N ALA A 250 -0.26 7.63 24.78
CA ALA A 250 0.65 6.53 25.08
C ALA A 250 1.82 6.95 25.99
N LYS A 251 2.35 8.17 25.82
CA LYS A 251 3.39 8.76 26.70
C LYS A 251 2.95 8.93 28.16
N ASP A 252 1.67 9.09 28.43
CA ASP A 252 1.16 9.19 29.81
C ASP A 252 1.31 7.86 30.56
N LEU A 253 1.43 6.74 29.81
CA LEU A 253 1.77 5.41 30.30
C LEU A 253 3.25 5.07 30.16
N LYS A 254 4.08 5.98 29.64
CA LYS A 254 5.51 5.74 29.30
C LYS A 254 5.68 4.55 28.36
N ALA A 255 4.76 4.38 27.41
CA ALA A 255 4.72 3.24 26.51
C ALA A 255 5.64 3.40 25.30
N GLU A 256 5.99 4.65 24.93
CA GLU A 256 6.78 4.97 23.74
C GLU A 256 8.14 4.29 23.71
N GLY A 257 8.88 4.31 24.82
CA GLY A 257 10.20 3.69 24.91
C GLY A 257 10.18 2.18 24.65
N PRO A 258 9.46 1.37 25.44
CA PRO A 258 9.42 -0.08 25.25
C PRO A 258 8.81 -0.49 23.89
N MET A 259 7.84 0.25 23.35
CA MET A 259 7.32 -0.01 22.01
C MET A 259 8.37 0.26 20.93
N THR A 260 9.14 1.34 21.05
CA THR A 260 10.24 1.66 20.12
C THR A 260 11.34 0.61 20.18
N VAL A 261 11.64 0.06 21.35
CA VAL A 261 12.60 -1.06 21.51
C VAL A 261 12.14 -2.28 20.72
N LEU A 262 10.85 -2.64 20.77
CA LEU A 262 10.30 -3.75 19.99
C LEU A 262 10.40 -3.51 18.46
N LEU A 263 10.35 -2.25 18.02
CA LEU A 263 10.37 -1.86 16.61
C LEU A 263 11.77 -1.54 16.09
N LYS A 264 12.79 -1.49 16.95
CA LYS A 264 14.14 -1.00 16.62
C LYS A 264 14.78 -1.69 15.41
N ASP A 265 14.64 -3.00 15.31
CA ASP A 265 15.20 -3.76 14.19
C ASP A 265 14.26 -3.80 13.00
N ALA A 266 12.96 -3.79 13.25
CA ALA A 266 11.94 -3.79 12.20
C ALA A 266 12.03 -2.52 11.33
N ILE A 267 12.29 -1.34 11.91
CA ILE A 267 12.28 -0.05 11.21
C ILE A 267 13.37 0.06 10.12
N ARG A 268 14.36 -0.80 10.10
CA ARG A 268 15.38 -0.89 9.06
C ARG A 268 14.79 -1.54 7.80
N PRO A 269 14.92 -0.90 6.61
CA PRO A 269 14.36 -1.45 5.37
C PRO A 269 14.93 -2.82 5.00
N ASN A 270 14.06 -3.69 4.50
CA ASN A 270 14.44 -5.01 3.98
C ASN A 270 14.79 -4.90 2.51
N ILE A 271 15.98 -5.39 2.13
CA ILE A 271 16.41 -5.49 0.75
C ILE A 271 16.51 -6.95 0.31
N THR A 272 16.08 -7.21 -0.90
CA THR A 272 16.12 -8.48 -1.60
C THR A 272 16.27 -8.23 -3.10
N GLN A 273 15.81 -9.13 -3.97
CA GLN A 273 16.03 -9.03 -5.42
C GLN A 273 14.79 -9.46 -6.23
N THR A 274 14.72 -8.99 -7.47
CA THR A 274 13.78 -9.51 -8.48
C THR A 274 14.30 -10.83 -9.08
N LEU A 275 13.46 -11.52 -9.86
CA LEU A 275 13.89 -12.71 -10.63
C LEU A 275 15.08 -12.41 -11.57
N GLU A 276 15.23 -11.15 -11.99
CA GLU A 276 16.35 -10.71 -12.84
C GLU A 276 17.56 -10.21 -12.03
N ASN A 277 17.58 -10.45 -10.71
CA ASN A 277 18.64 -10.06 -9.78
C ASN A 277 18.84 -8.53 -9.67
N ASN A 278 17.77 -7.76 -9.87
CA ASN A 278 17.76 -6.33 -9.57
C ASN A 278 17.30 -6.07 -8.12
N PRO A 279 17.74 -4.97 -7.50
CA PRO A 279 17.43 -4.72 -6.10
C PRO A 279 15.95 -4.40 -5.90
N ALA A 280 15.38 -4.95 -4.82
CA ALA A 280 14.02 -4.71 -4.38
C ALA A 280 13.99 -4.43 -2.87
N ILE A 281 13.33 -3.37 -2.45
CA ILE A 281 13.11 -3.05 -1.03
C ILE A 281 11.65 -3.30 -0.69
N ILE A 282 11.41 -4.10 0.37
CA ILE A 282 10.08 -4.43 0.87
C ILE A 282 10.01 -4.01 2.33
N HIS A 283 9.12 -3.05 2.68
CA HIS A 283 9.11 -2.52 4.04
C HIS A 283 7.79 -1.86 4.40
N GLY A 284 7.13 -2.38 5.45
CA GLY A 284 5.82 -1.96 5.92
C GLY A 284 4.69 -2.28 4.93
N GLY A 285 3.45 -2.26 5.39
CA GLY A 285 2.32 -2.69 4.58
C GLY A 285 0.95 -2.14 4.99
N PRO A 286 0.77 -0.82 5.18
CA PRO A 286 -0.50 -0.26 5.61
C PRO A 286 -1.56 -0.43 4.53
N PHE A 287 -2.81 -0.72 4.94
CA PHE A 287 -3.94 -0.78 4.02
C PHE A 287 -4.26 0.58 3.40
N ALA A 288 -4.61 0.59 2.12
CA ALA A 288 -4.91 1.81 1.38
C ALA A 288 -6.36 2.32 1.53
N ASN A 289 -7.25 1.55 2.12
CA ASN A 289 -8.63 1.95 2.39
C ASN A 289 -8.85 2.56 3.78
N ILE A 290 -7.85 2.52 4.67
CA ILE A 290 -7.93 3.09 6.02
C ILE A 290 -6.64 3.80 6.46
N ALA A 291 -5.55 3.63 5.74
CA ALA A 291 -4.27 4.32 5.93
C ALA A 291 -3.72 4.78 4.59
N HIS A 292 -2.47 5.23 4.54
CA HIS A 292 -1.89 5.81 3.32
C HIS A 292 -1.47 4.78 2.24
N GLY A 293 -1.49 3.48 2.55
CA GLY A 293 -1.45 2.42 1.55
C GLY A 293 -0.18 2.27 0.72
N CYS A 294 0.97 2.69 1.25
CA CYS A 294 2.27 2.60 0.56
C CYS A 294 3.38 2.21 1.54
N ASN A 295 4.52 1.76 1.01
CA ASN A 295 5.69 1.39 1.78
C ASN A 295 6.25 2.55 2.62
N SER A 296 7.26 2.28 3.46
CA SER A 296 7.79 3.27 4.39
C SER A 296 8.51 4.44 3.71
N VAL A 297 8.52 5.58 4.40
CA VAL A 297 9.28 6.78 4.01
C VAL A 297 10.78 6.49 4.01
N ILE A 298 11.27 5.75 5.02
CA ILE A 298 12.70 5.38 5.13
C ILE A 298 13.13 4.57 3.91
N ALA A 299 12.35 3.55 3.53
CA ALA A 299 12.64 2.72 2.36
C ALA A 299 12.69 3.55 1.07
N THR A 300 11.70 4.40 0.84
CA THR A 300 11.66 5.25 -0.36
C THR A 300 12.84 6.24 -0.41
N LYS A 301 13.16 6.90 0.71
CA LYS A 301 14.29 7.84 0.78
C LYS A 301 15.63 7.15 0.61
N ALA A 302 15.84 6.00 1.25
CA ALA A 302 17.06 5.23 1.07
C ALA A 302 17.26 4.82 -0.40
N SER A 303 16.20 4.35 -1.05
CA SER A 303 16.25 3.96 -2.47
C SER A 303 16.55 5.13 -3.38
N LEU A 304 16.00 6.33 -3.13
CA LEU A 304 16.30 7.55 -3.89
C LEU A 304 17.78 7.95 -3.82
N LYS A 305 18.45 7.64 -2.70
CA LYS A 305 19.88 7.92 -2.52
C LYS A 305 20.79 6.86 -3.14
N LEU A 306 20.27 5.67 -3.42
CA LEU A 306 21.02 4.51 -3.90
C LEU A 306 20.82 4.23 -5.40
N SER A 307 19.88 4.91 -6.07
CA SER A 307 19.53 4.58 -7.46
C SER A 307 19.16 5.81 -8.29
N ASP A 308 19.19 5.66 -9.62
CA ASP A 308 18.74 6.68 -10.57
C ASP A 308 17.21 6.78 -10.60
N TYR A 309 16.52 5.64 -10.43
CA TYR A 309 15.06 5.53 -10.45
C TYR A 309 14.57 4.69 -9.28
N VAL A 310 13.53 5.16 -8.62
CA VAL A 310 12.78 4.40 -7.61
C VAL A 310 11.37 4.19 -8.13
N VAL A 311 11.00 2.93 -8.34
CA VAL A 311 9.64 2.54 -8.68
C VAL A 311 8.92 2.12 -7.42
N THR A 312 7.88 2.84 -7.04
CA THR A 312 7.05 2.50 -5.86
C THR A 312 5.59 2.42 -6.25
N GLU A 313 4.78 1.79 -5.41
CA GLU A 313 3.35 1.64 -5.67
C GLU A 313 2.48 2.19 -4.56
N ALA A 314 1.23 2.53 -4.91
CA ALA A 314 0.16 2.82 -3.97
C ALA A 314 -0.98 1.82 -4.13
N GLY A 315 -1.60 1.41 -3.00
CA GLY A 315 -2.65 0.41 -2.99
C GLY A 315 -3.93 0.87 -3.69
N PHE A 316 -4.69 -0.06 -4.26
CA PHE A 316 -5.96 0.17 -4.98
C PHE A 316 -5.82 1.10 -6.19
N GLY A 317 -6.88 1.85 -6.53
CA GLY A 317 -6.89 2.80 -7.63
C GLY A 317 -6.25 4.14 -7.27
N ALA A 318 -5.97 4.95 -8.29
CA ALA A 318 -5.32 6.24 -8.10
C ALA A 318 -6.18 7.24 -7.31
N ASP A 319 -7.48 7.05 -7.29
CA ASP A 319 -8.42 7.84 -6.49
C ASP A 319 -8.27 7.65 -4.96
N LEU A 320 -7.77 6.50 -4.53
CA LEU A 320 -7.50 6.20 -3.13
C LEU A 320 -6.00 6.16 -2.83
N GLY A 321 -5.27 5.27 -3.49
CA GLY A 321 -3.87 5.04 -3.18
C GLY A 321 -2.97 6.17 -3.60
N ALA A 322 -3.06 6.65 -4.86
CA ALA A 322 -2.22 7.75 -5.32
C ALA A 322 -2.55 9.06 -4.60
N GLU A 323 -3.83 9.36 -4.37
CA GLU A 323 -4.24 10.53 -3.60
C GLU A 323 -3.59 10.55 -2.22
N LYS A 324 -3.65 9.43 -1.46
CA LYS A 324 -3.03 9.34 -0.14
C LYS A 324 -1.50 9.33 -0.16
N PHE A 325 -0.91 8.72 -1.19
CA PHE A 325 0.53 8.80 -1.40
C PHE A 325 0.96 10.27 -1.55
N LEU A 326 0.23 11.05 -2.33
CA LEU A 326 0.54 12.44 -2.62
C LEU A 326 0.20 13.36 -1.44
N ASP A 327 -1.04 13.33 -0.95
CA ASP A 327 -1.51 14.25 0.09
C ASP A 327 -1.14 13.85 1.53
N ILE A 328 -0.75 12.58 1.78
CA ILE A 328 -0.30 12.15 3.11
C ILE A 328 1.20 11.87 3.10
N LYS A 329 1.67 10.85 2.38
CA LYS A 329 3.08 10.42 2.43
C LYS A 329 4.03 11.51 1.91
N CYS A 330 3.78 12.06 0.72
CA CYS A 330 4.62 13.10 0.15
C CYS A 330 4.61 14.37 0.99
N ARG A 331 3.43 14.79 1.48
CA ARG A 331 3.27 15.94 2.36
C ARG A 331 4.09 15.82 3.66
N LYS A 332 4.02 14.67 4.33
CA LYS A 332 4.72 14.41 5.60
C LYS A 332 6.22 14.20 5.44
N SER A 333 6.68 13.74 4.29
CA SER A 333 8.08 13.35 4.05
C SER A 333 8.84 14.28 3.10
N ASN A 334 8.15 15.27 2.51
CA ASN A 334 8.69 16.16 1.48
C ASN A 334 9.19 15.41 0.22
N LEU A 335 8.57 14.27 -0.09
CA LEU A 335 8.82 13.54 -1.33
C LEU A 335 8.09 14.23 -2.50
N LYS A 336 8.69 14.17 -3.68
CA LYS A 336 8.12 14.73 -4.92
C LYS A 336 8.24 13.70 -6.02
N PRO A 337 7.14 13.05 -6.44
CA PRO A 337 7.17 12.13 -7.58
C PRO A 337 7.53 12.87 -8.88
N ASP A 338 8.29 12.21 -9.76
CA ASP A 338 8.64 12.75 -11.08
C ASP A 338 7.59 12.39 -12.13
N CYS A 339 6.98 11.20 -12.03
CA CYS A 339 5.85 10.81 -12.88
C CYS A 339 4.96 9.75 -12.23
N VAL A 340 3.80 9.51 -12.82
CA VAL A 340 2.87 8.45 -12.42
C VAL A 340 2.65 7.49 -13.60
N VAL A 341 2.73 6.19 -13.31
CA VAL A 341 2.32 5.12 -14.21
C VAL A 341 0.95 4.63 -13.78
N LEU A 342 -0.04 4.75 -14.65
CA LEU A 342 -1.38 4.21 -14.44
C LEU A 342 -1.51 2.84 -15.12
N VAL A 343 -1.67 1.80 -14.32
CA VAL A 343 -1.91 0.44 -14.81
C VAL A 343 -3.38 0.29 -15.18
N ALA A 344 -3.63 -0.17 -16.39
CA ALA A 344 -4.95 -0.56 -16.87
C ALA A 344 -4.91 -1.98 -17.44
N THR A 345 -6.01 -2.70 -17.35
CA THR A 345 -6.21 -3.99 -18.03
C THR A 345 -7.43 -3.93 -18.92
N ILE A 346 -7.39 -4.63 -20.03
CA ILE A 346 -8.55 -4.78 -20.93
C ILE A 346 -9.74 -5.35 -20.16
N ARG A 347 -9.49 -6.33 -19.28
CA ARG A 347 -10.52 -6.96 -18.44
C ARG A 347 -11.20 -5.95 -17.51
N ALA A 348 -10.42 -5.14 -16.79
CA ALA A 348 -10.98 -4.14 -15.88
C ALA A 348 -11.78 -3.08 -16.65
N LEU A 349 -11.27 -2.60 -17.77
CA LEU A 349 -11.99 -1.62 -18.61
C LEU A 349 -13.31 -2.20 -19.15
N LYS A 350 -13.34 -3.47 -19.61
CA LYS A 350 -14.58 -4.14 -19.99
C LYS A 350 -15.56 -4.26 -18.82
N MET A 351 -15.10 -4.58 -17.61
CA MET A 351 -15.97 -4.61 -16.43
C MET A 351 -16.53 -3.23 -16.08
N HIS A 352 -15.76 -2.16 -16.25
CA HIS A 352 -16.24 -0.78 -16.12
C HIS A 352 -17.22 -0.40 -17.23
N GLY A 353 -17.23 -1.12 -18.35
CA GLY A 353 -18.22 -1.06 -19.43
C GLY A 353 -19.37 -2.06 -19.30
N ASP A 354 -19.59 -2.60 -18.09
CA ASP A 354 -20.69 -3.52 -17.73
C ASP A 354 -20.59 -4.96 -18.26
N VAL A 355 -19.40 -5.42 -18.65
CA VAL A 355 -19.19 -6.86 -18.97
C VAL A 355 -19.12 -7.67 -17.67
N SER A 356 -19.79 -8.82 -17.66
CA SER A 356 -19.74 -9.77 -16.54
C SER A 356 -18.36 -10.45 -16.43
N LYS A 357 -18.03 -10.97 -15.24
CA LYS A 357 -16.75 -11.64 -15.02
C LYS A 357 -16.55 -12.87 -15.94
N GLU A 358 -17.63 -13.58 -16.21
CA GLU A 358 -17.66 -14.80 -17.03
C GLU A 358 -17.34 -14.52 -18.50
N ASP A 359 -17.72 -13.34 -19.00
CA ASP A 359 -17.60 -12.93 -20.41
C ASP A 359 -16.31 -12.16 -20.74
N LEU A 360 -15.45 -11.92 -19.75
CA LEU A 360 -14.21 -11.12 -19.92
C LEU A 360 -13.23 -11.68 -20.96
N LYS A 361 -13.31 -12.99 -21.24
CA LYS A 361 -12.45 -13.64 -22.24
C LYS A 361 -12.87 -13.34 -23.67
N ASN A 362 -14.11 -12.90 -23.90
CA ASN A 362 -14.65 -12.59 -25.21
C ASN A 362 -14.25 -11.17 -25.62
N GLU A 363 -13.88 -10.96 -26.88
CA GLU A 363 -13.63 -9.61 -27.41
C GLU A 363 -14.91 -8.75 -27.30
N ASN A 364 -14.77 -7.54 -26.76
CA ASN A 364 -15.87 -6.58 -26.69
C ASN A 364 -15.35 -5.13 -26.69
N VAL A 365 -14.96 -4.65 -27.87
CA VAL A 365 -14.43 -3.29 -28.08
C VAL A 365 -15.46 -2.21 -27.68
N ASN A 366 -16.76 -2.46 -27.86
CA ASN A 366 -17.78 -1.47 -27.50
C ASN A 366 -17.89 -1.28 -25.97
N ALA A 367 -17.90 -2.35 -25.22
CA ALA A 367 -17.88 -2.29 -23.76
C ALA A 367 -16.56 -1.69 -23.24
N LEU A 368 -15.43 -2.07 -23.86
CA LEU A 368 -14.14 -1.48 -23.56
C LEU A 368 -14.19 0.05 -23.71
N LYS A 369 -14.66 0.55 -24.85
CA LYS A 369 -14.78 2.01 -25.09
C LYS A 369 -15.69 2.69 -24.06
N LYS A 370 -16.77 2.06 -23.64
CA LYS A 370 -17.64 2.55 -22.57
C LYS A 370 -16.88 2.66 -21.24
N GLY A 371 -16.00 1.69 -20.93
CA GLY A 371 -15.22 1.66 -19.69
C GLY A 371 -14.03 2.62 -19.67
N LEU A 372 -13.58 3.16 -20.82
CA LEU A 372 -12.47 4.12 -20.90
C LEU A 372 -12.69 5.40 -20.10
N VAL A 373 -13.93 5.76 -19.77
CA VAL A 373 -14.25 6.89 -18.87
C VAL A 373 -13.61 6.73 -17.48
N ASN A 374 -13.40 5.50 -17.03
CA ASN A 374 -12.69 5.23 -15.76
C ASN A 374 -11.20 5.61 -15.87
N LEU A 375 -10.53 5.18 -16.94
CA LEU A 375 -9.14 5.54 -17.23
C LEU A 375 -8.98 7.06 -17.39
N GLU A 376 -9.88 7.70 -18.15
CA GLU A 376 -9.89 9.15 -18.34
C GLU A 376 -9.95 9.91 -17.00
N ARG A 377 -10.85 9.47 -16.10
CA ARG A 377 -10.99 10.08 -14.78
C ARG A 377 -9.68 9.97 -13.97
N HIS A 378 -9.02 8.81 -13.99
CA HIS A 378 -7.75 8.63 -13.29
C HIS A 378 -6.61 9.45 -13.90
N ILE A 379 -6.52 9.53 -15.22
CA ILE A 379 -5.54 10.43 -15.91
C ILE A 379 -5.74 11.88 -15.45
N ASN A 380 -6.99 12.35 -15.49
CA ASN A 380 -7.32 13.73 -15.12
C ASN A 380 -7.08 14.00 -13.62
N ASN A 381 -7.34 13.02 -12.76
CA ASN A 381 -7.05 13.13 -11.32
C ASN A 381 -5.55 13.28 -11.05
N VAL A 382 -4.70 12.49 -11.71
CA VAL A 382 -3.24 12.62 -11.59
C VAL A 382 -2.76 14.00 -12.07
N ARG A 383 -3.29 14.49 -13.18
CA ARG A 383 -2.95 15.82 -13.72
C ARG A 383 -3.30 16.97 -12.78
N LYS A 384 -4.31 16.82 -11.91
CA LYS A 384 -4.66 17.84 -10.90
C LYS A 384 -3.54 18.08 -9.88
N PHE A 385 -2.73 17.08 -9.64
CA PHE A 385 -1.51 17.20 -8.82
C PHE A 385 -0.31 17.76 -9.59
N GLY A 386 -0.48 18.15 -10.86
CA GLY A 386 0.60 18.68 -11.71
C GLY A 386 1.63 17.61 -12.13
N LEU A 387 1.28 16.34 -12.03
CA LEU A 387 2.17 15.22 -12.37
C LEU A 387 1.97 14.75 -13.81
N PRO A 388 3.05 14.51 -14.56
CA PRO A 388 2.97 13.82 -15.83
C PRO A 388 2.59 12.36 -15.62
N VAL A 389 1.88 11.77 -16.60
CA VAL A 389 1.34 10.42 -16.52
C VAL A 389 1.62 9.65 -17.81
N THR A 390 1.91 8.35 -17.66
CA THR A 390 1.91 7.35 -18.73
C THR A 390 1.03 6.17 -18.34
N VAL A 391 0.52 5.42 -19.30
CA VAL A 391 -0.37 4.27 -19.09
C VAL A 391 0.36 2.98 -19.42
N ALA A 392 0.31 2.03 -18.51
CA ALA A 392 0.76 0.65 -18.70
C ALA A 392 -0.47 -0.23 -18.95
N ILE A 393 -0.60 -0.79 -20.15
CA ILE A 393 -1.62 -1.79 -20.45
C ILE A 393 -1.02 -3.14 -20.05
N ASN A 394 -1.40 -3.66 -18.89
CA ASN A 394 -0.98 -4.98 -18.43
C ASN A 394 -1.72 -6.05 -19.24
N HIS A 395 -1.01 -6.61 -20.22
CA HIS A 395 -1.56 -7.47 -21.25
C HIS A 395 -1.76 -8.91 -20.76
N PHE A 396 -2.93 -9.46 -21.07
CA PHE A 396 -3.25 -10.87 -20.88
C PHE A 396 -3.42 -11.56 -22.25
N VAL A 397 -3.07 -12.85 -22.32
CA VAL A 397 -3.14 -13.65 -23.57
C VAL A 397 -4.55 -13.69 -24.22
N THR A 398 -5.59 -13.33 -23.47
CA THR A 398 -6.97 -13.26 -23.98
C THR A 398 -7.33 -11.88 -24.56
N ASP A 399 -6.46 -10.89 -24.44
CA ASP A 399 -6.73 -9.54 -24.91
C ASP A 399 -6.55 -9.49 -26.44
N SER A 400 -7.54 -8.99 -27.16
CA SER A 400 -7.47 -8.90 -28.60
C SER A 400 -6.69 -7.67 -29.05
N LYS A 401 -6.09 -7.76 -30.24
CA LYS A 401 -5.40 -6.62 -30.84
C LYS A 401 -6.32 -5.40 -30.97
N ALA A 402 -7.57 -5.60 -31.35
CA ALA A 402 -8.55 -4.51 -31.53
C ALA A 402 -8.85 -3.79 -30.20
N GLU A 403 -8.90 -4.52 -29.08
CA GLU A 403 -9.08 -3.96 -27.75
C GLU A 403 -7.85 -3.17 -27.30
N VAL A 404 -6.65 -3.70 -27.49
CA VAL A 404 -5.39 -3.00 -27.16
C VAL A 404 -5.24 -1.73 -28.00
N ASP A 405 -5.45 -1.81 -29.31
CA ASP A 405 -5.38 -0.65 -30.23
C ASP A 405 -6.38 0.44 -29.84
N ALA A 406 -7.58 0.06 -29.35
CA ALA A 406 -8.56 1.03 -28.89
C ALA A 406 -8.09 1.80 -27.64
N VAL A 407 -7.41 1.16 -26.67
CA VAL A 407 -6.84 1.84 -25.52
C VAL A 407 -5.67 2.74 -25.91
N LEU A 408 -4.77 2.24 -26.76
CA LEU A 408 -3.63 3.03 -27.26
C LEU A 408 -4.09 4.30 -28.00
N SER A 409 -5.07 4.15 -28.91
CA SER A 409 -5.67 5.27 -29.64
C SER A 409 -6.34 6.28 -28.71
N PHE A 410 -7.06 5.80 -27.69
CA PHE A 410 -7.67 6.65 -26.68
C PHE A 410 -6.59 7.44 -25.89
N CYS A 411 -5.55 6.79 -25.40
CA CYS A 411 -4.46 7.47 -24.70
C CYS A 411 -3.79 8.55 -25.57
N THR A 412 -3.61 8.27 -26.87
CA THR A 412 -3.09 9.26 -27.81
C THR A 412 -4.01 10.49 -27.90
N THR A 413 -5.34 10.30 -27.97
CA THR A 413 -6.29 11.44 -27.97
C THR A 413 -6.27 12.24 -26.67
N GLN A 414 -5.94 11.58 -25.55
CA GLN A 414 -5.75 12.24 -24.25
C GLN A 414 -4.36 12.91 -24.11
N GLY A 415 -3.49 12.82 -25.12
CA GLY A 415 -2.12 13.32 -25.05
C GLY A 415 -1.27 12.60 -24.00
N VAL A 416 -1.48 11.29 -23.82
CA VAL A 416 -0.77 10.43 -22.87
C VAL A 416 -0.10 9.31 -23.64
N LYS A 417 1.20 9.07 -23.37
CA LYS A 417 1.88 7.87 -23.86
C LYS A 417 1.33 6.64 -23.16
N ALA A 418 1.16 5.54 -23.91
CA ALA A 418 0.75 4.25 -23.37
C ALA A 418 1.56 3.14 -24.01
N SER A 419 1.89 2.11 -23.24
CA SER A 419 2.63 0.94 -23.69
C SER A 419 1.87 -0.33 -23.36
N MET A 420 1.87 -1.28 -24.29
CA MET A 420 1.45 -2.66 -24.01
C MET A 420 2.58 -3.38 -23.28
N CYS A 421 2.29 -3.94 -22.12
CA CYS A 421 3.28 -4.56 -21.25
C CYS A 421 3.05 -6.06 -21.13
N THR A 422 4.08 -6.85 -21.47
CA THR A 422 4.07 -8.33 -21.40
C THR A 422 5.01 -8.85 -20.30
N HIS A 423 5.29 -8.04 -19.31
CA HIS A 423 6.23 -8.34 -18.22
C HIS A 423 5.88 -9.59 -17.43
N TRP A 424 4.60 -9.99 -17.39
CA TRP A 424 4.22 -11.24 -16.73
C TRP A 424 4.90 -12.46 -17.40
N SER A 425 4.98 -12.49 -18.73
CA SER A 425 5.60 -13.58 -19.51
C SER A 425 7.07 -13.34 -19.81
N ASP A 426 7.47 -12.08 -19.98
CA ASP A 426 8.76 -11.69 -20.57
C ASP A 426 9.66 -10.92 -19.60
N GLY A 427 9.25 -10.80 -18.32
CA GLY A 427 10.04 -10.07 -17.33
C GLY A 427 10.28 -8.61 -17.72
N GLY A 428 11.48 -8.10 -17.45
CA GLY A 428 11.85 -6.72 -17.77
C GLY A 428 11.82 -6.39 -19.26
N ASP A 429 12.06 -7.38 -20.16
CA ASP A 429 11.98 -7.17 -21.60
C ASP A 429 10.59 -6.75 -22.04
N GLY A 430 9.54 -7.31 -21.40
CA GLY A 430 8.14 -6.95 -21.63
C GLY A 430 7.72 -5.57 -21.11
N ALA A 431 8.62 -4.83 -20.47
CA ALA A 431 8.35 -3.49 -19.93
C ALA A 431 9.34 -2.42 -20.44
N THR A 432 10.22 -2.73 -21.39
CA THR A 432 11.25 -1.78 -21.88
C THR A 432 10.66 -0.56 -22.56
N GLU A 433 9.57 -0.68 -23.31
CA GLU A 433 8.88 0.45 -23.93
C GLU A 433 8.27 1.38 -22.84
N LEU A 434 7.64 0.81 -21.81
CA LEU A 434 7.15 1.58 -20.67
C LEU A 434 8.29 2.27 -19.93
N ALA A 435 9.41 1.57 -19.72
CA ALA A 435 10.60 2.11 -19.08
C ALA A 435 11.16 3.31 -19.87
N GLN A 436 11.23 3.21 -21.21
CA GLN A 436 11.65 4.33 -22.05
C GLN A 436 10.70 5.51 -21.95
N ASN A 437 9.39 5.28 -21.94
CA ASN A 437 8.41 6.36 -21.74
C ASN A 437 8.57 7.06 -20.38
N VAL A 438 8.88 6.31 -19.32
CA VAL A 438 9.17 6.87 -18.00
C VAL A 438 10.44 7.71 -18.01
N ILE A 439 11.52 7.23 -18.64
CA ILE A 439 12.77 7.98 -18.80
C ILE A 439 12.51 9.30 -19.52
N ASP A 440 11.85 9.26 -20.69
CA ASP A 440 11.55 10.44 -21.50
C ASP A 440 10.76 11.50 -20.69
N ILE A 441 9.74 11.05 -19.94
CA ILE A 441 8.91 11.93 -19.11
C ILE A 441 9.72 12.57 -17.98
N CYS A 442 10.56 11.81 -17.31
CA CYS A 442 11.40 12.31 -16.22
C CYS A 442 12.50 13.27 -16.69
N GLU A 443 13.01 13.07 -17.92
CA GLU A 443 14.02 13.95 -18.53
C GLU A 443 13.41 15.25 -19.10
N ASP A 444 12.14 15.22 -19.55
CA ASP A 444 11.43 16.39 -20.07
C ASP A 444 11.12 17.46 -18.99
N ASN A 445 11.21 17.09 -17.73
CA ASN A 445 11.14 17.95 -16.54
C ASN A 445 9.91 18.88 -16.47
N LYS A 446 8.77 18.46 -17.03
CA LYS A 446 7.49 19.18 -17.01
C LYS A 446 6.68 19.02 -15.73
N ASN A 447 7.30 18.48 -14.69
CA ASN A 447 6.66 18.23 -13.41
C ASN A 447 6.39 19.54 -12.65
N THR A 448 5.13 19.78 -12.31
CA THR A 448 4.67 20.93 -11.51
C THR A 448 3.92 20.45 -10.27
N PHE A 449 4.45 19.42 -9.61
CA PHE A 449 3.80 18.75 -8.48
C PHE A 449 3.30 19.74 -7.42
N LYS A 450 2.05 19.58 -7.03
CA LYS A 450 1.37 20.33 -5.96
C LYS A 450 0.40 19.42 -5.21
N PHE A 451 0.14 19.76 -3.97
CA PHE A 451 -0.91 19.09 -3.20
C PHE A 451 -2.31 19.51 -3.66
N LEU A 452 -3.30 18.66 -3.41
CA LEU A 452 -4.68 18.93 -3.80
C LEU A 452 -5.29 20.07 -2.98
N TYR A 453 -4.87 20.23 -1.74
CA TYR A 453 -5.38 21.23 -0.79
C TYR A 453 -4.26 21.78 0.11
N GLU A 454 -4.49 22.99 0.63
CA GLU A 454 -3.59 23.65 1.58
C GLU A 454 -3.84 23.17 3.02
N ASP A 455 -2.79 23.23 3.87
CA ASP A 455 -2.85 22.74 5.25
C ASP A 455 -3.79 23.55 6.15
N ASP A 456 -4.02 24.81 5.87
CA ASP A 456 -4.83 25.73 6.65
C ASP A 456 -6.34 25.68 6.34
N LEU A 457 -6.76 24.91 5.34
CA LEU A 457 -8.18 24.61 5.13
C LEU A 457 -8.74 23.86 6.34
N THR A 458 -10.03 24.12 6.69
CA THR A 458 -10.72 23.32 7.70
C THR A 458 -10.78 21.85 7.29
N LEU A 459 -10.82 20.95 8.26
CA LEU A 459 -10.88 19.51 7.98
C LEU A 459 -12.04 19.15 7.06
N PHE A 460 -13.22 19.75 7.28
CA PHE A 460 -14.37 19.52 6.42
C PHE A 460 -14.13 20.00 4.98
N LYS A 461 -13.46 21.13 4.79
CA LYS A 461 -13.12 21.65 3.45
C LYS A 461 -12.11 20.79 2.73
N LYS A 462 -11.14 20.19 3.43
CA LYS A 462 -10.21 19.20 2.84
C LYS A 462 -10.97 17.99 2.31
N ILE A 463 -11.95 17.49 3.09
CA ILE A 463 -12.82 16.38 2.67
C ILE A 463 -13.65 16.76 1.45
N GLU A 464 -14.29 17.94 1.46
CA GLU A 464 -15.05 18.44 0.30
C GLU A 464 -14.17 18.55 -0.94
N LYS A 465 -12.91 19.02 -0.79
CA LYS A 465 -11.98 19.16 -1.91
C LYS A 465 -11.67 17.82 -2.56
N ILE A 466 -11.36 16.79 -1.78
CA ILE A 466 -11.12 15.43 -2.30
C ILE A 466 -12.40 14.89 -2.95
N ALA A 467 -13.56 15.02 -2.29
CA ALA A 467 -14.83 14.50 -2.79
C ALA A 467 -15.21 15.11 -4.14
N GLN A 468 -15.08 16.41 -4.28
CA GLN A 468 -15.43 17.13 -5.50
C GLN A 468 -14.40 16.94 -6.61
N GLU A 469 -13.12 17.10 -6.29
CA GLU A 469 -12.05 17.07 -7.30
C GLU A 469 -11.67 15.66 -7.75
N ILE A 470 -11.61 14.69 -6.84
CA ILE A 470 -11.14 13.34 -7.15
C ILE A 470 -12.31 12.42 -7.46
N TYR A 471 -13.38 12.47 -6.64
CA TYR A 471 -14.53 11.55 -6.79
C TYR A 471 -15.65 12.13 -7.66
N HIS A 472 -15.67 13.45 -7.90
CA HIS A 472 -16.76 14.18 -8.55
C HIS A 472 -18.12 13.99 -7.85
N ALA A 473 -18.09 13.94 -6.54
CA ALA A 473 -19.30 14.00 -5.72
C ALA A 473 -19.94 15.40 -5.79
N SER A 474 -21.27 15.47 -5.74
CA SER A 474 -22.00 16.75 -5.69
C SER A 474 -21.90 17.42 -4.33
N GLU A 475 -21.92 16.61 -3.26
CA GLU A 475 -21.83 17.12 -1.90
C GLU A 475 -21.27 16.09 -0.92
N VAL A 476 -20.83 16.59 0.25
CA VAL A 476 -20.40 15.78 1.40
C VAL A 476 -21.43 15.97 2.52
N VAL A 477 -21.99 14.87 3.01
CA VAL A 477 -22.99 14.85 4.08
C VAL A 477 -22.40 14.23 5.34
N ALA A 478 -22.57 14.91 6.46
CA ALA A 478 -22.17 14.43 7.78
C ALA A 478 -23.23 14.85 8.82
N ASP A 479 -23.48 13.98 9.79
CA ASP A 479 -24.35 14.32 10.90
C ASP A 479 -23.74 15.38 11.82
N THR A 480 -24.54 15.92 12.74
CA THR A 480 -24.12 16.96 13.68
C THR A 480 -22.98 16.49 14.58
N LYS A 481 -22.95 15.20 14.96
CA LYS A 481 -21.93 14.62 15.83
C LYS A 481 -20.57 14.59 15.12
N VAL A 482 -20.53 14.13 13.87
CA VAL A 482 -19.31 14.11 13.05
C VAL A 482 -18.79 15.53 12.80
N ARG A 483 -19.67 16.47 12.45
CA ARG A 483 -19.30 17.88 12.25
C ARG A 483 -18.72 18.51 13.52
N GLN A 484 -19.31 18.21 14.67
CA GLN A 484 -18.79 18.69 15.95
C GLN A 484 -17.43 18.06 16.28
N GLN A 485 -17.26 16.77 16.00
CA GLN A 485 -16.00 16.06 16.25
C GLN A 485 -14.85 16.62 15.40
N LEU A 486 -15.10 16.97 14.14
CA LEU A 486 -14.10 17.64 13.29
C LEU A 486 -13.70 19.01 13.86
N LYS A 487 -14.66 19.81 14.32
CA LYS A 487 -14.39 21.08 14.98
C LYS A 487 -13.60 20.90 16.29
N ASP A 488 -13.92 19.86 17.06
CA ASP A 488 -13.18 19.54 18.28
C ASP A 488 -11.71 19.17 17.96
N PHE A 489 -11.45 18.46 16.87
CA PHE A 489 -10.09 18.18 16.41
C PHE A 489 -9.36 19.47 16.01
N GLU A 490 -10.01 20.37 15.27
CA GLU A 490 -9.43 21.67 14.90
C GLU A 490 -9.07 22.50 16.14
N THR A 491 -10.00 22.59 17.11
CA THR A 491 -9.79 23.33 18.37
C THR A 491 -8.64 22.77 19.20
N LYS A 492 -8.40 21.45 19.12
CA LYS A 492 -7.29 20.77 19.80
C LYS A 492 -5.96 20.85 19.04
N GLY A 493 -5.89 21.60 17.94
CA GLY A 493 -4.66 21.82 17.16
C GLY A 493 -4.43 20.83 16.03
N PHE A 494 -5.36 19.93 15.71
CA PHE A 494 -5.25 18.94 14.65
C PHE A 494 -5.81 19.41 13.30
N GLY A 495 -6.21 20.68 13.16
CA GLY A 495 -6.80 21.22 11.94
C GLY A 495 -5.89 21.20 10.72
N LYS A 496 -4.57 21.23 10.91
CA LYS A 496 -3.57 21.17 9.81
C LYS A 496 -3.29 19.76 9.31
N LEU A 497 -3.80 18.73 9.97
CA LEU A 497 -3.56 17.35 9.54
C LEU A 497 -4.22 17.05 8.19
N PRO A 498 -3.61 16.22 7.34
CA PRO A 498 -4.27 15.70 6.14
C PRO A 498 -5.39 14.74 6.51
N VAL A 499 -6.30 14.53 5.57
CA VAL A 499 -7.43 13.62 5.73
C VAL A 499 -7.22 12.36 4.89
N CYS A 500 -7.62 11.21 5.43
CA CYS A 500 -7.52 9.89 4.82
C CYS A 500 -8.94 9.37 4.58
N ILE A 501 -9.44 9.47 3.35
CA ILE A 501 -10.79 8.99 3.02
C ILE A 501 -10.78 7.46 2.97
N ALA A 502 -11.63 6.87 3.80
CA ALA A 502 -11.86 5.43 3.90
C ALA A 502 -13.22 5.08 3.26
N LYS A 503 -13.20 4.56 2.04
CA LYS A 503 -14.37 4.15 1.27
C LYS A 503 -14.10 2.86 0.51
N THR A 504 -15.12 2.31 -0.16
CA THR A 504 -14.93 1.19 -1.08
C THR A 504 -13.89 1.52 -2.16
N GLN A 505 -13.06 0.54 -2.49
CA GLN A 505 -12.07 0.66 -3.56
C GLN A 505 -12.66 0.42 -4.97
N TYR A 506 -13.88 -0.06 -5.08
CA TYR A 506 -14.47 -0.53 -6.34
C TYR A 506 -15.24 0.54 -7.13
N SER A 507 -15.32 1.77 -6.60
CA SER A 507 -16.00 2.89 -7.24
C SER A 507 -15.41 4.21 -6.78
N PHE A 508 -15.54 5.27 -7.57
CA PHE A 508 -15.31 6.65 -7.09
C PHE A 508 -16.33 7.08 -6.03
N SER A 509 -17.54 6.48 -6.04
CA SER A 509 -18.56 6.68 -5.01
C SER A 509 -18.36 5.78 -3.80
N THR A 510 -19.32 5.79 -2.87
CA THR A 510 -19.41 4.84 -1.74
C THR A 510 -20.23 3.59 -2.09
N ASP A 511 -20.83 3.51 -3.28
CA ASP A 511 -21.52 2.33 -3.79
C ASP A 511 -20.60 1.54 -4.73
N PRO A 512 -20.18 0.31 -4.36
CA PRO A 512 -19.29 -0.50 -5.18
C PRO A 512 -19.90 -0.94 -6.53
N ASN A 513 -21.21 -0.82 -6.70
CA ASN A 513 -21.91 -1.20 -7.94
C ASN A 513 -21.88 -0.09 -9.00
N LEU A 514 -21.61 1.15 -8.62
CA LEU A 514 -21.48 2.26 -9.56
C LEU A 514 -20.12 2.21 -10.25
N LYS A 515 -20.08 1.56 -11.39
CA LYS A 515 -18.88 1.36 -12.21
C LYS A 515 -18.58 2.57 -13.10
N GLY A 516 -17.47 2.48 -13.84
CA GLY A 516 -17.04 3.54 -14.76
C GLY A 516 -16.54 4.79 -14.02
N ALA A 517 -17.14 5.94 -14.28
CA ALA A 517 -16.78 7.22 -13.67
C ALA A 517 -18.05 7.95 -13.17
N PRO A 518 -18.71 7.49 -12.09
CA PRO A 518 -19.91 8.13 -11.56
C PRO A 518 -19.63 9.59 -11.15
N THR A 519 -20.67 10.43 -11.32
CA THR A 519 -20.66 11.85 -10.96
C THR A 519 -21.93 12.20 -10.22
N GLY A 520 -21.91 13.33 -9.47
CA GLY A 520 -23.11 13.87 -8.84
C GLY A 520 -23.64 13.04 -7.66
N HIS A 521 -22.88 12.03 -7.21
CA HIS A 521 -23.25 11.25 -6.03
C HIS A 521 -22.92 12.03 -4.74
N VAL A 522 -23.55 11.63 -3.66
CA VAL A 522 -23.29 12.15 -2.31
C VAL A 522 -22.20 11.32 -1.65
N LEU A 523 -21.25 11.97 -0.95
CA LEU A 523 -20.27 11.32 -0.09
C LEU A 523 -20.72 11.41 1.38
N PRO A 524 -21.30 10.34 1.98
CA PRO A 524 -21.68 10.34 3.37
C PRO A 524 -20.48 10.06 4.28
N ILE A 525 -20.28 10.87 5.31
CA ILE A 525 -19.32 10.61 6.38
C ILE A 525 -20.07 9.93 7.54
N ARG A 526 -19.70 8.71 7.87
CA ARG A 526 -20.26 7.95 9.00
C ARG A 526 -19.53 8.18 10.31
N GLU A 527 -18.21 8.31 10.22
CA GLU A 527 -17.33 8.42 11.38
C GLU A 527 -16.04 9.15 11.01
N VAL A 528 -15.42 9.82 11.96
CA VAL A 528 -14.07 10.34 11.85
C VAL A 528 -13.23 9.85 13.02
N ARG A 529 -11.98 9.49 12.76
CA ARG A 529 -11.01 8.98 13.74
C ARG A 529 -9.73 9.80 13.67
N LEU A 530 -9.20 10.17 14.81
CA LEU A 530 -7.90 10.82 14.90
C LEU A 530 -6.82 9.76 15.05
N SER A 531 -5.92 9.68 14.08
CA SER A 531 -4.65 8.95 14.18
C SER A 531 -3.57 9.97 14.57
N SER A 532 -3.50 10.28 15.86
CA SER A 532 -2.71 11.40 16.37
C SER A 532 -1.19 11.17 16.28
N GLY A 533 -0.74 9.93 16.42
CA GLY A 533 0.65 9.56 16.23
C GLY A 533 1.05 9.49 14.76
N ALA A 534 0.20 8.94 13.90
CA ALA A 534 0.42 8.93 12.45
C ALA A 534 0.18 10.30 11.79
N GLU A 535 -0.49 11.21 12.51
CA GLU A 535 -0.78 12.60 12.09
C GLU A 535 -1.65 12.70 10.83
N PHE A 536 -2.78 12.03 10.83
CA PHE A 536 -3.86 12.23 9.84
C PHE A 536 -5.24 11.92 10.45
N ILE A 537 -6.30 12.41 9.81
CA ILE A 537 -7.68 12.15 10.20
C ILE A 537 -8.27 11.10 9.25
N VAL A 538 -8.70 9.96 9.78
CA VAL A 538 -9.44 8.95 9.00
C VAL A 538 -10.89 9.37 8.90
N VAL A 539 -11.42 9.42 7.68
CA VAL A 539 -12.79 9.81 7.36
C VAL A 539 -13.50 8.60 6.75
N VAL A 540 -14.35 7.96 7.55
CA VAL A 540 -15.05 6.73 7.14
C VAL A 540 -16.32 7.08 6.38
N CYS A 541 -16.35 6.74 5.10
CA CYS A 541 -17.42 7.05 4.15
C CYS A 541 -18.19 5.81 3.66
N GLY A 542 -18.12 4.69 4.36
CA GLY A 542 -18.79 3.44 3.98
C GLY A 542 -18.56 2.34 5.00
N ASP A 543 -18.88 1.11 4.62
CA ASP A 543 -18.61 -0.07 5.44
C ASP A 543 -17.15 -0.47 5.28
N ILE A 544 -16.29 0.02 6.17
CA ILE A 544 -14.86 -0.27 6.18
C ILE A 544 -14.55 -1.29 7.25
N MET A 545 -13.94 -2.40 6.82
CA MET A 545 -13.56 -3.49 7.70
C MET A 545 -12.08 -3.36 8.10
N THR A 546 -11.85 -3.09 9.38
CA THR A 546 -10.50 -3.10 9.98
C THR A 546 -10.08 -4.47 10.49
N MET A 547 -11.02 -5.42 10.55
CA MET A 547 -10.78 -6.85 10.75
C MET A 547 -11.58 -7.63 9.69
N PRO A 548 -10.96 -7.96 8.54
CA PRO A 548 -11.60 -8.78 7.51
C PRO A 548 -11.96 -10.17 8.04
N GLY A 549 -12.99 -10.77 7.46
CA GLY A 549 -13.28 -12.20 7.69
C GLY A 549 -12.72 -13.07 6.58
N LEU A 550 -12.53 -14.34 6.85
CA LEU A 550 -12.26 -15.32 5.80
C LEU A 550 -13.49 -15.42 4.87
N PRO A 551 -13.30 -15.55 3.55
CA PRO A 551 -14.38 -15.81 2.61
C PRO A 551 -14.95 -17.22 2.79
N SER A 552 -16.04 -17.55 2.08
CA SER A 552 -16.67 -18.87 2.14
C SER A 552 -15.72 -20.01 1.73
N VAL A 553 -14.83 -19.72 0.78
CA VAL A 553 -13.73 -20.63 0.39
C VAL A 553 -12.44 -19.83 0.47
N PRO A 554 -11.73 -19.91 1.61
CA PRO A 554 -10.47 -19.19 1.80
C PRO A 554 -9.32 -19.86 1.02
N ALA A 555 -8.31 -19.09 0.66
CA ALA A 555 -7.08 -19.60 0.04
C ALA A 555 -6.40 -20.68 0.92
N ALA A 556 -6.55 -20.58 2.24
CA ALA A 556 -6.07 -21.57 3.21
C ALA A 556 -6.50 -23.00 2.89
N ASN A 557 -7.65 -23.22 2.24
CA ASN A 557 -8.12 -24.56 1.88
C ASN A 557 -7.25 -25.26 0.83
N SER A 558 -6.46 -24.51 0.05
CA SER A 558 -5.58 -25.04 -0.99
C SER A 558 -4.09 -25.00 -0.60
N ILE A 559 -3.75 -24.27 0.46
CA ILE A 559 -2.35 -24.14 0.93
C ILE A 559 -2.01 -25.35 1.77
N LYS A 560 -0.96 -26.08 1.39
CA LYS A 560 -0.47 -27.26 2.10
C LYS A 560 1.02 -27.50 1.82
N LEU A 561 1.63 -28.42 2.56
CA LEU A 561 2.93 -28.97 2.21
C LEU A 561 2.75 -30.25 1.39
N ASN A 562 3.59 -30.44 0.38
CA ASN A 562 3.71 -31.73 -0.32
C ASN A 562 4.63 -32.69 0.45
N ASP A 563 4.81 -33.91 -0.08
CA ASP A 563 5.63 -34.95 0.55
C ASP A 563 7.13 -34.59 0.68
N HIS A 564 7.57 -33.57 -0.04
CA HIS A 564 8.94 -33.05 0.02
C HIS A 564 9.08 -31.83 0.95
N GLY A 565 8.00 -31.41 1.63
CA GLY A 565 7.98 -30.23 2.50
C GLY A 565 7.91 -28.91 1.76
N GLU A 566 7.59 -28.91 0.46
CA GLU A 566 7.38 -27.69 -0.33
C GLU A 566 5.94 -27.21 -0.25
N ILE A 567 5.75 -25.90 -0.28
CA ILE A 567 4.43 -25.27 -0.20
C ILE A 567 3.71 -25.40 -1.54
N GLU A 568 2.48 -25.86 -1.52
CA GLU A 568 1.55 -25.83 -2.65
C GLU A 568 0.38 -24.90 -2.37
N GLY A 569 -0.19 -24.29 -3.42
CA GLY A 569 -1.37 -23.46 -3.33
C GLY A 569 -1.16 -22.04 -2.78
N LEU A 570 0.08 -21.63 -2.54
CA LEU A 570 0.43 -20.26 -2.21
C LEU A 570 0.64 -19.48 -3.51
N PHE A 571 -0.46 -19.04 -4.17
CA PHE A 571 -0.52 -18.30 -5.45
C PHE A 571 -0.04 -19.03 -6.71
#